data_1a8e8affcc8084913c3f17e421077d67
#
_entry.id   1a8e8affcc8084913c3f17e421077d67
#
_cell.length_a   1.000
_cell.length_b   1.000
_cell.length_c   1.000
_cell.angle_alpha   90.00
_cell.angle_beta   90.00
_cell.angle_gamma   90.00
#
_symmetry.space_group_name_H-M   'P 1'
#
loop_
_entity.id
_entity.type
_entity.pdbx_description
1 polymer ?
#
loop_
_entity_poly.entity_id
_entity_poly.type
_entity_poly.pdbx_seq_one_letter_code
_entity_poly.pdbx_strand_id
1 'polypeptide(L)'
;CIINNIQRTASLFLVKTLFSFGLSLLTLVWLTEYPFQPIQLTLISTLATGLPSFILTLEPNATRVEGNFLVNVFSRALPGAICVVVSVILASILTPVLSTNSEQFSTICTLIAGFNALCVLTGACIPFTRLRQLLVICMIAFFAISIIFFHNFFYIVPLNITQIIFVL
;
A
#
# COMPACT_ATOMS: atom_id res chain seq x y z
N CYS A 1 18.51 16.39 10.62
CA CYS A 1 17.67 15.39 11.32
C CYS A 1 16.24 15.36 10.81
N ILE A 2 15.50 16.45 10.96
CA ILE A 2 14.06 16.52 10.65
C ILE A 2 13.76 16.27 9.17
N ILE A 3 14.55 16.81 8.24
CA ILE A 3 14.31 16.74 6.79
C ILE A 3 14.29 15.30 6.28
N ASN A 4 15.15 14.41 6.79
CA ASN A 4 15.19 13.01 6.34
C ASN A 4 13.94 12.23 6.76
N ASN A 5 13.43 12.46 7.96
CA ASN A 5 12.20 11.85 8.44
C ASN A 5 10.99 12.36 7.64
N ILE A 6 10.94 13.68 7.39
CA ILE A 6 9.92 14.30 6.55
C ILE A 6 9.96 13.72 5.13
N GLN A 7 11.15 13.51 4.54
CA GLN A 7 11.29 12.94 3.22
C GLN A 7 10.73 11.51 3.13
N ARG A 8 10.99 10.67 4.13
CA ARG A 8 10.45 9.30 4.19
C ARG A 8 8.94 9.30 4.35
N THR A 9 8.45 10.10 5.29
CA THR A 9 7.01 10.28 5.53
C THR A 9 6.31 10.79 4.28
N ALA A 10 6.86 11.82 3.63
CA ALA A 10 6.34 12.36 2.38
C ALA A 10 6.30 11.32 1.26
N SER A 11 7.30 10.43 1.17
CA SER A 11 7.30 9.35 0.19
C SER A 11 6.14 8.38 0.41
N LEU A 12 5.84 8.01 1.65
CA LEU A 12 4.72 7.11 1.97
C LEU A 12 3.36 7.74 1.62
N PHE A 13 3.18 9.04 1.94
CA PHE A 13 1.97 9.78 1.56
C PHE A 13 1.84 9.92 0.04
N LEU A 14 2.96 10.16 -0.65
CA LEU A 14 2.96 10.34 -2.09
C LEU A 14 2.61 9.04 -2.82
N VAL A 15 3.09 7.88 -2.36
CA VAL A 15 2.68 6.56 -2.90
C VAL A 15 1.17 6.44 -2.90
N LYS A 16 0.54 6.69 -1.74
CA LYS A 16 -0.91 6.62 -1.61
C LYS A 16 -1.63 7.58 -2.57
N THR A 17 -1.18 8.82 -2.63
CA THR A 17 -1.79 9.84 -3.49
C THR A 17 -1.65 9.49 -4.97
N LEU A 18 -0.47 9.04 -5.38
CA LEU A 18 -0.19 8.67 -6.76
C LEU A 18 -1.00 7.46 -7.22
N PHE A 19 -1.07 6.38 -6.42
CA PHE A 19 -1.86 5.23 -6.84
C PHE A 19 -3.36 5.53 -6.82
N SER A 20 -3.87 6.28 -5.84
CA SER A 20 -5.28 6.69 -5.81
C SER A 20 -5.63 7.56 -7.01
N PHE A 21 -4.77 8.49 -7.39
CA PHE A 21 -4.94 9.32 -8.58
C PHE A 21 -4.91 8.49 -9.85
N GLY A 22 -3.93 7.59 -9.98
CA GLY A 22 -3.82 6.67 -11.11
C GLY A 22 -5.05 5.78 -11.28
N LEU A 23 -5.56 5.22 -10.18
CA LEU A 23 -6.78 4.40 -10.20
C LEU A 23 -8.03 5.22 -10.52
N SER A 24 -8.13 6.46 -10.01
CA SER A 24 -9.25 7.34 -10.36
C SER A 24 -9.26 7.70 -11.84
N LEU A 25 -8.11 7.95 -12.44
CA LEU A 25 -8.00 8.15 -13.89
C LEU A 25 -8.39 6.89 -14.67
N LEU A 26 -7.95 5.74 -14.20
CA LEU A 26 -8.23 4.45 -14.83
C LEU A 26 -9.73 4.14 -14.82
N THR A 27 -10.40 4.34 -13.68
CA THR A 27 -11.86 4.13 -13.58
C THR A 27 -12.64 5.12 -14.44
N LEU A 28 -12.16 6.35 -14.58
CA LEU A 28 -12.77 7.35 -15.43
C LEU A 28 -12.66 6.99 -16.92
N VAL A 29 -11.52 6.45 -17.35
CA VAL A 29 -11.28 6.04 -18.75
C VAL A 29 -12.01 4.75 -19.10
N TRP A 30 -12.04 3.79 -18.19
CA TRP A 30 -12.67 2.48 -18.42
C TRP A 30 -14.15 2.43 -18.05
N LEU A 31 -14.69 3.49 -17.41
CA LEU A 31 -16.08 3.55 -16.93
C LEU A 31 -16.45 2.37 -16.02
N THR A 32 -15.49 1.85 -15.28
CA THR A 32 -15.67 0.75 -14.32
C THR A 32 -15.84 1.29 -12.91
N GLU A 33 -16.43 0.48 -12.03
CA GLU A 33 -16.51 0.83 -10.62
C GLU A 33 -15.13 0.93 -9.97
N TYR A 34 -14.98 1.83 -9.00
CA TYR A 34 -13.72 1.98 -8.27
C TYR A 34 -13.39 0.70 -7.50
N PRO A 35 -12.19 0.14 -7.64
CA PRO A 35 -11.86 -1.21 -7.15
C PRO A 35 -11.82 -1.35 -5.63
N PHE A 36 -11.78 -0.25 -4.89
CA PHE A 36 -11.68 -0.26 -3.44
C PHE A 36 -12.92 0.29 -2.76
N GLN A 37 -13.34 -0.36 -1.68
CA GLN A 37 -14.29 0.24 -0.76
C GLN A 37 -13.58 1.28 0.14
N PRO A 38 -14.26 2.35 0.58
CA PRO A 38 -13.65 3.39 1.42
C PRO A 38 -13.00 2.86 2.70
N ILE A 39 -13.57 1.81 3.29
CA ILE A 39 -13.06 1.19 4.50
C ILE A 39 -11.74 0.44 4.25
N GLN A 40 -11.59 -0.18 3.08
CA GLN A 40 -10.36 -0.85 2.65
C GLN A 40 -9.23 0.15 2.40
N LEU A 41 -9.54 1.29 1.79
CA LEU A 41 -8.59 2.40 1.65
C LEU A 41 -8.14 2.96 3.00
N THR A 42 -9.02 2.97 3.99
CA THR A 42 -8.68 3.37 5.36
C THR A 42 -7.69 2.39 5.98
N LEU A 43 -7.90 1.08 5.80
CA LEU A 43 -6.96 0.05 6.26
C LEU A 43 -5.57 0.25 5.64
N ILE A 44 -5.50 0.34 4.31
CA ILE A 44 -4.23 0.55 3.58
C ILE A 44 -3.56 1.85 4.03
N SER A 45 -4.33 2.93 4.19
CA SER A 45 -3.82 4.23 4.61
C SER A 45 -3.24 4.21 6.02
N THR A 46 -3.92 3.57 6.95
CA THR A 46 -3.45 3.44 8.33
C THR A 46 -2.18 2.62 8.40
N LEU A 47 -2.15 1.51 7.67
CA LEU A 47 -1.05 0.56 7.65
C LEU A 47 0.20 1.08 6.93
N ALA A 48 0.02 1.67 5.76
CA ALA A 48 1.13 2.10 4.91
C ALA A 48 1.61 3.51 5.21
N THR A 49 0.73 4.37 5.69
CA THR A 49 1.01 5.80 5.79
C THR A 49 0.86 6.33 7.20
N GLY A 50 -0.28 6.12 7.84
CA GLY A 50 -0.63 6.76 9.11
C GLY A 50 0.32 6.40 10.25
N LEU A 51 0.25 5.15 10.70
CA LEU A 51 1.07 4.66 11.81
C LEU A 51 2.58 4.72 11.52
N PRO A 52 3.06 4.22 10.35
CA PRO A 52 4.48 4.26 10.06
C PRO A 52 5.05 5.68 9.99
N SER A 53 4.33 6.61 9.36
CA SER A 53 4.80 7.98 9.24
C SER A 53 4.93 8.67 10.59
N PHE A 54 3.98 8.43 11.50
CA PHE A 54 4.03 8.95 12.86
C PHE A 54 5.25 8.42 13.62
N ILE A 55 5.48 7.11 13.61
CA ILE A 55 6.59 6.47 14.31
C ILE A 55 7.94 6.91 13.71
N LEU A 56 8.06 6.94 12.37
CA LEU A 56 9.28 7.38 11.69
C LEU A 56 9.60 8.86 11.93
N THR A 57 8.59 9.70 12.16
CA THR A 57 8.79 11.12 12.48
C THR A 57 9.37 11.32 13.87
N LEU A 58 9.02 10.45 14.82
CA LEU A 58 9.53 10.49 16.20
C LEU A 58 10.95 9.92 16.32
N GLU A 59 11.44 9.17 15.34
CA GLU A 59 12.78 8.58 15.38
C GLU A 59 13.88 9.65 15.21
N PRO A 60 14.84 9.77 16.15
CA PRO A 60 15.96 10.67 15.98
C PRO A 60 16.90 10.15 14.89
N ASN A 61 16.96 10.85 13.76
CA ASN A 61 17.79 10.46 12.62
C ASN A 61 18.77 11.59 12.26
N ALA A 62 20.06 11.34 12.42
CA ALA A 62 21.12 12.32 12.19
C ALA A 62 21.76 12.25 10.79
N THR A 63 21.26 11.40 9.89
CA THR A 63 21.82 11.26 8.54
C THR A 63 21.57 12.50 7.69
N ARG A 64 22.59 12.92 6.94
CA ARG A 64 22.55 14.07 6.04
C ARG A 64 21.75 13.72 4.78
N VAL A 65 20.83 14.59 4.40
CA VAL A 65 20.09 14.45 3.13
C VAL A 65 20.94 15.07 2.04
N GLU A 66 21.26 14.27 1.02
CA GLU A 66 21.97 14.72 -0.18
C GLU A 66 20.99 14.74 -1.37
N GLY A 67 21.11 15.75 -2.23
CA GLY A 67 20.32 15.92 -3.44
C GLY A 67 18.97 16.65 -3.25
N ASN A 68 18.21 16.70 -4.33
CA ASN A 68 16.91 17.38 -4.37
C ASN A 68 15.84 16.59 -3.64
N PHE A 69 15.21 17.20 -2.64
CA PHE A 69 14.15 16.60 -1.83
C PHE A 69 13.03 15.97 -2.68
N LEU A 70 12.51 16.72 -3.64
CA LEU A 70 11.41 16.26 -4.50
C LEU A 70 11.80 15.04 -5.34
N VAL A 71 12.98 15.07 -5.97
CA VAL A 71 13.46 13.95 -6.80
C VAL A 71 13.58 12.67 -5.97
N ASN A 72 14.13 12.77 -4.77
CA ASN A 72 14.29 11.63 -3.87
C ASN A 72 12.95 11.07 -3.39
N VAL A 73 11.97 11.94 -3.10
CA VAL A 73 10.62 11.52 -2.70
C VAL A 73 9.89 10.83 -3.86
N PHE A 74 9.92 11.43 -5.05
CA PHE A 74 9.27 10.87 -6.24
C PHE A 74 9.91 9.54 -6.69
N SER A 75 11.23 9.45 -6.72
CA SER A 75 11.93 8.22 -7.13
C SER A 75 11.64 7.03 -6.21
N ARG A 76 11.32 7.27 -4.94
CA ARG A 76 10.92 6.23 -3.99
C ARG A 76 9.44 5.89 -4.08
N ALA A 77 8.59 6.87 -4.38
CA ALA A 77 7.13 6.70 -4.39
C ALA A 77 6.61 6.12 -5.71
N LEU A 78 7.18 6.54 -6.84
CA LEU A 78 6.73 6.14 -8.18
C LEU A 78 6.70 4.62 -8.40
N PRO A 79 7.75 3.85 -8.09
CA PRO A 79 7.72 2.40 -8.31
C PRO A 79 6.58 1.71 -7.58
N GLY A 80 6.35 2.08 -6.32
CA GLY A 80 5.26 1.51 -5.53
C GLY A 80 3.88 1.85 -6.08
N ALA A 81 3.67 3.10 -6.47
CA ALA A 81 2.40 3.54 -7.05
C ALA A 81 2.12 2.86 -8.41
N ILE A 82 3.13 2.75 -9.28
CA ILE A 82 3.01 2.07 -10.58
C ILE A 82 2.70 0.58 -10.36
N CYS A 83 3.38 -0.08 -9.43
CA CYS A 83 3.11 -1.47 -9.09
C CYS A 83 1.66 -1.72 -8.71
N VAL A 84 1.07 -0.87 -7.83
CA VAL A 84 -0.35 -1.01 -7.45
C VAL A 84 -1.25 -0.85 -8.67
N VAL A 85 -1.04 0.19 -9.46
CA VAL A 85 -1.88 0.47 -10.65
C VAL A 85 -1.81 -0.67 -11.66
N VAL A 86 -0.62 -1.15 -11.98
CA VAL A 86 -0.41 -2.26 -12.92
C VAL A 86 -1.04 -3.54 -12.39
N SER A 87 -0.89 -3.85 -11.10
CA SER A 87 -1.48 -5.04 -10.49
C SER A 87 -3.01 -5.00 -10.50
N VAL A 88 -3.61 -3.83 -10.28
CA VAL A 88 -5.08 -3.66 -10.37
C VAL A 88 -5.56 -3.80 -11.81
N ILE A 89 -4.82 -3.28 -12.80
CA ILE A 89 -5.14 -3.49 -14.22
C ILE A 89 -5.09 -4.97 -14.57
N LEU A 90 -4.05 -5.68 -14.16
CA LEU A 90 -3.93 -7.12 -14.37
C LEU A 90 -5.09 -7.89 -13.72
N ALA A 91 -5.43 -7.56 -12.47
CA ALA A 91 -6.55 -8.15 -11.77
C ALA A 91 -7.88 -7.90 -12.53
N SER A 92 -8.11 -6.70 -13.05
CA SER A 92 -9.33 -6.37 -13.80
C SER A 92 -9.44 -7.14 -15.13
N ILE A 93 -8.33 -7.36 -15.82
CA ILE A 93 -8.29 -8.15 -17.05
C ILE A 93 -8.54 -9.65 -16.77
N LEU A 94 -8.06 -10.16 -15.63
CA LEU A 94 -8.23 -11.55 -15.23
C LEU A 94 -9.57 -11.85 -14.53
N THR A 95 -10.31 -10.83 -14.11
CA THR A 95 -11.63 -10.99 -13.46
C THR A 95 -12.57 -11.97 -14.21
N PRO A 96 -12.76 -11.87 -15.54
CA PRO A 96 -13.64 -12.80 -16.27
C PRO A 96 -13.09 -14.24 -16.28
N VAL A 97 -11.77 -14.42 -16.26
CA VAL A 97 -11.12 -15.74 -16.26
C VAL A 97 -11.21 -16.39 -14.87
N LEU A 98 -11.10 -15.59 -13.81
CA LEU A 98 -11.16 -16.05 -12.43
C LEU A 98 -12.59 -16.21 -11.88
N SER A 99 -13.61 -15.93 -12.71
CA SER A 99 -15.04 -15.96 -12.30
C SER A 99 -15.28 -15.17 -10.99
N THR A 100 -14.67 -14.00 -10.89
CA THR A 100 -14.58 -13.22 -9.66
C THR A 100 -15.78 -12.27 -9.54
N ASN A 101 -16.45 -12.29 -8.39
CA ASN A 101 -17.49 -11.31 -8.06
C ASN A 101 -16.86 -9.95 -7.71
N SER A 102 -17.66 -8.87 -7.77
CA SER A 102 -17.18 -7.50 -7.46
C SER A 102 -16.55 -7.39 -6.05
N GLU A 103 -17.10 -8.09 -5.07
CA GLU A 103 -16.56 -8.12 -3.70
C GLU A 103 -15.22 -8.86 -3.61
N GLN A 104 -15.08 -9.98 -4.32
CA GLN A 104 -13.82 -10.72 -4.42
C GLN A 104 -12.76 -9.92 -5.14
N PHE A 105 -13.14 -9.21 -6.21
CA PHE A 105 -12.25 -8.31 -6.94
C PHE A 105 -11.70 -7.20 -6.02
N SER A 106 -12.59 -6.56 -5.25
CA SER A 106 -12.20 -5.55 -4.26
C SER A 106 -11.26 -6.12 -3.20
N THR A 107 -11.49 -7.36 -2.75
CA THR A 107 -10.61 -8.07 -1.81
C THR A 107 -9.22 -8.32 -2.41
N ILE A 108 -9.14 -8.81 -3.64
CA ILE A 108 -7.88 -9.06 -4.36
C ILE A 108 -7.09 -7.75 -4.48
N CYS A 109 -7.73 -6.67 -4.92
CA CYS A 109 -7.10 -5.36 -5.03
C CYS A 109 -6.58 -4.86 -3.69
N THR A 110 -7.33 -5.07 -2.61
CA THR A 110 -6.94 -4.67 -1.24
C THR A 110 -5.73 -5.44 -0.74
N LEU A 111 -5.67 -6.75 -0.97
CA LEU A 111 -4.52 -7.59 -0.59
C LEU A 111 -3.26 -7.19 -1.36
N ILE A 112 -3.36 -7.00 -2.67
CA ILE A 112 -2.25 -6.57 -3.52
C ILE A 112 -1.74 -5.18 -3.10
N ALA A 113 -2.65 -4.23 -2.89
CA ALA A 113 -2.29 -2.88 -2.48
C ALA A 113 -1.68 -2.86 -1.07
N GLY A 114 -2.22 -3.65 -0.14
CA GLY A 114 -1.69 -3.78 1.21
C GLY A 114 -0.29 -4.41 1.22
N PHE A 115 -0.07 -5.47 0.46
CA PHE A 115 1.25 -6.10 0.31
C PHE A 115 2.28 -5.14 -0.30
N ASN A 116 1.89 -4.45 -1.38
CA ASN A 116 2.75 -3.44 -2.01
C ASN A 116 3.09 -2.30 -1.03
N ALA A 117 2.10 -1.84 -0.26
CA ALA A 117 2.30 -0.82 0.75
C ALA A 117 3.32 -1.25 1.83
N LEU A 118 3.29 -2.51 2.27
CA LEU A 118 4.29 -3.08 3.18
C LEU A 118 5.67 -3.16 2.53
N CYS A 119 5.77 -3.51 1.25
CA CYS A 119 7.04 -3.50 0.52
C CYS A 119 7.64 -2.08 0.43
N VAL A 120 6.83 -1.08 0.12
CA VAL A 120 7.27 0.32 0.11
C VAL A 120 7.70 0.79 1.50
N LEU A 121 6.96 0.40 2.54
CA LEU A 121 7.32 0.70 3.92
C LEU A 121 8.68 0.09 4.29
N THR A 122 8.93 -1.17 3.94
CA THR A 122 10.22 -1.82 4.19
C THR A 122 11.35 -1.09 3.47
N GLY A 123 11.13 -0.68 2.23
CA GLY A 123 12.07 0.16 1.47
C GLY A 123 12.34 1.52 2.12
N ALA A 124 11.31 2.17 2.67
CA ALA A 124 11.44 3.42 3.40
C ALA A 124 12.19 3.27 4.74
N CYS A 125 12.17 2.07 5.33
CA CYS A 125 12.86 1.76 6.58
C CYS A 125 14.35 1.46 6.43
N ILE A 126 14.87 1.37 5.21
CA ILE A 126 16.32 1.16 4.98
C ILE A 126 17.11 2.45 5.25
N PRO A 127 18.26 2.42 5.96
CA PRO A 127 18.85 1.28 6.69
C PRO A 127 18.04 0.90 7.95
N PHE A 128 17.99 -0.40 8.23
CA PHE A 128 17.20 -0.92 9.34
C PHE A 128 17.84 -0.59 10.68
N THR A 129 17.08 0.08 11.54
CA THR A 129 17.32 0.18 12.98
C THR A 129 16.42 -0.80 13.72
N ARG A 130 16.70 -1.10 14.98
CA ARG A 130 15.84 -1.98 15.79
C ARG A 130 14.39 -1.50 15.83
N LEU A 131 14.19 -0.19 15.95
CA LEU A 131 12.85 0.43 15.95
C LEU A 131 12.14 0.22 14.61
N ARG A 132 12.83 0.40 13.48
CA ARG A 132 12.25 0.22 12.13
C ARG A 132 11.92 -1.24 11.83
N GLN A 133 12.78 -2.17 12.27
CA GLN A 133 12.48 -3.62 12.17
C GLN A 133 11.23 -3.97 12.95
N LEU A 134 11.12 -3.51 14.21
CA LEU A 134 9.94 -3.73 15.04
C LEU A 134 8.70 -3.13 14.38
N LEU A 135 8.79 -1.91 13.84
CA LEU A 135 7.70 -1.25 13.13
C LEU A 135 7.20 -2.09 11.96
N VAL A 136 8.10 -2.56 11.08
CA VAL A 136 7.73 -3.39 9.93
C VAL A 136 7.04 -4.68 10.38
N ILE A 137 7.60 -5.36 11.39
CA ILE A 137 7.00 -6.60 11.93
C ILE A 137 5.61 -6.32 12.51
N CYS A 138 5.44 -5.24 13.27
CA CYS A 138 4.15 -4.84 13.82
C CYS A 138 3.13 -4.53 12.72
N MET A 139 3.54 -3.88 11.63
CA MET A 139 2.63 -3.57 10.52
C MET A 139 2.23 -4.83 9.75
N ILE A 140 3.15 -5.77 9.52
CA ILE A 140 2.84 -7.07 8.91
C ILE A 140 1.86 -7.85 9.80
N ALA A 141 2.12 -7.91 11.10
CA ALA A 141 1.23 -8.57 12.07
C ALA A 141 -0.16 -7.91 12.11
N PHE A 142 -0.21 -6.57 12.12
CA PHE A 142 -1.46 -5.82 12.09
C PHE A 142 -2.27 -6.10 10.81
N PHE A 143 -1.61 -6.17 9.66
CA PHE A 143 -2.25 -6.52 8.40
C PHE A 143 -2.81 -7.94 8.41
N ALA A 144 -2.02 -8.91 8.87
CA ALA A 144 -2.47 -10.30 9.00
C ALA A 144 -3.65 -10.44 9.97
N ILE A 145 -3.61 -9.78 11.12
CA ILE A 145 -4.71 -9.76 12.09
C ILE A 145 -5.97 -9.14 11.47
N SER A 146 -5.81 -8.02 10.73
CA SER A 146 -6.93 -7.36 10.05
C SER A 146 -7.62 -8.28 9.05
N ILE A 147 -6.86 -9.07 8.29
CA ILE A 147 -7.40 -10.03 7.32
C ILE A 147 -8.11 -11.20 8.03
N ILE A 148 -7.52 -11.73 9.11
CA ILE A 148 -8.04 -12.95 9.76
C ILE A 148 -9.22 -12.64 10.67
N PHE A 149 -9.12 -11.65 11.55
CA PHE A 149 -10.10 -11.37 12.57
C PHE A 149 -11.14 -10.33 12.18
N PHE A 150 -10.77 -9.37 11.32
CA PHE A 150 -11.64 -8.26 10.94
C PHE A 150 -12.10 -8.35 9.48
N HIS A 151 -12.07 -9.55 8.88
CA HIS A 151 -12.49 -9.75 7.50
C HIS A 151 -13.91 -9.22 7.23
N ASN A 152 -14.86 -9.46 8.13
CA ASN A 152 -16.25 -8.97 8.00
C ASN A 152 -16.32 -7.44 8.07
N PHE A 153 -15.50 -6.80 8.91
CA PHE A 153 -15.47 -5.35 9.07
C PHE A 153 -14.91 -4.63 7.84
N PHE A 154 -13.89 -5.22 7.21
CA PHE A 154 -13.25 -4.67 6.01
C PHE A 154 -13.85 -5.22 4.71
N TYR A 155 -14.96 -5.96 4.77
CA TYR A 155 -15.59 -6.59 3.62
C TYR A 155 -14.62 -7.47 2.81
N ILE A 156 -13.76 -8.20 3.50
CA ILE A 156 -12.82 -9.14 2.91
C ILE A 156 -13.52 -10.48 2.77
N VAL A 157 -13.80 -10.89 1.54
CA VAL A 157 -14.51 -12.13 1.22
C VAL A 157 -13.49 -13.27 1.04
N PRO A 158 -13.82 -14.53 1.45
CA PRO A 158 -12.94 -15.66 1.24
C PRO A 158 -12.68 -15.89 -0.25
N LEU A 159 -11.40 -16.03 -0.58
CA LEU A 159 -10.92 -16.24 -1.94
C LEU A 159 -10.75 -17.72 -2.25
N ASN A 160 -10.94 -18.11 -3.50
CA ASN A 160 -10.64 -19.44 -4.01
C ASN A 160 -9.11 -19.65 -4.10
N ILE A 161 -8.68 -20.91 -4.08
CA ILE A 161 -7.25 -21.27 -4.15
C ILE A 161 -6.57 -20.60 -5.36
N THR A 162 -7.24 -20.59 -6.52
CA THR A 162 -6.71 -19.97 -7.74
C THR A 162 -6.51 -18.44 -7.59
N GLN A 163 -7.42 -17.79 -6.88
CA GLN A 163 -7.35 -16.34 -6.59
C GLN A 163 -6.23 -16.02 -5.59
N ILE A 164 -6.00 -16.90 -4.61
CA ILE A 164 -4.90 -16.77 -3.63
C ILE A 164 -3.54 -16.89 -4.32
N ILE A 165 -3.39 -17.83 -5.25
CA ILE A 165 -2.15 -18.01 -6.03
C ILE A 165 -1.84 -16.77 -6.88
N PHE A 166 -2.88 -16.08 -7.36
CA PHE A 166 -2.70 -14.85 -8.14
C PHE A 166 -2.23 -13.66 -7.30
N VAL A 167 -2.61 -13.59 -6.03
CA VAL A 167 -2.24 -12.49 -5.11
C VAL A 167 -0.80 -12.63 -4.60
N LEU A 168 -0.27 -13.84 -4.49
CA LEU A 168 1.09 -14.15 -4.02
C LEU A 168 2.13 -14.04 -5.13
#